data_b12db56eabbc350571a03849f60a510b
#
_entry.id   b12db56eabbc350571a03849f60a510b
#
_cell.length_a   1.000
_cell.length_b   1.000
_cell.length_c   1.000
_cell.angle_alpha   90.00
_cell.angle_beta   90.00
_cell.angle_gamma   90.00
#
_symmetry.space_group_name_H-M   'P 1'
#
loop_
_entity.id
_entity.type
_entity.pdbx_description
1 polymer ?
#
loop_
_entity_poly.entity_id
_entity_poly.type
_entity_poly.pdbx_seq_one_letter_code
_entity_poly.pdbx_strand_id
1 'polypeptide(L)'
;MYTSSTRNKTISILFAISSLSLSSLTFGQAEKEASADNTKTNQIVIKDFHFNPETLTVKSGQKVTWINRDEEPHTVVSVEKQFKKSSALDTDQEFSITAGVPGTYTYYCSVHPKMTGTIVVKKS
;
A
#
# COMPACT_ATOMS: atom_id res chain seq x y z
N MET A 1 -50.51 -55.20 -40.82
CA MET A 1 -49.83 -55.02 -40.92
C MET A 1 -49.11 -54.06 -40.70
N TYR A 2 -48.57 -53.43 -40.38
CA TYR A 2 -47.84 -52.85 -40.13
C TYR A 2 -47.26 -51.90 -39.85
N THR A 3 -46.78 -51.38 -39.43
CA THR A 3 -45.92 -50.97 -39.20
C THR A 3 -45.26 -50.06 -38.88
N SER A 4 -44.70 -49.53 -38.36
CA SER A 4 -43.94 -48.90 -38.13
C SER A 4 -43.33 -48.01 -37.82
N SER A 5 -42.79 -47.57 -37.36
CA SER A 5 -41.96 -46.89 -37.20
C SER A 5 -41.50 -45.90 -36.86
N THR A 6 -41.03 -45.51 -36.41
CA THR A 6 -40.27 -44.94 -36.06
C THR A 6 -39.62 -44.03 -35.82
N ARG A 7 -39.23 -43.51 -35.48
CA ARG A 7 -38.41 -42.77 -35.29
C ARG A 7 -37.93 -41.97 -34.69
N ASN A 8 -37.47 -41.58 -34.34
CA ASN A 8 -36.79 -40.98 -33.89
C ASN A 8 -36.07 -40.19 -33.74
N LYS A 9 -35.76 -39.64 -33.40
CA LYS A 9 -35.05 -38.93 -33.27
C LYS A 9 -34.49 -38.13 -32.68
N THR A 10 -34.09 -37.81 -32.39
CA THR A 10 -33.32 -37.34 -32.01
C THR A 10 -32.71 -36.52 -31.70
N ILE A 11 -32.41 -36.00 -31.34
CA ILE A 11 -31.82 -35.32 -31.05
C ILE A 11 -31.14 -34.57 -30.59
N SER A 12 -30.66 -34.20 -30.44
CA SER A 12 -29.90 -33.56 -30.24
C SER A 12 -29.45 -32.67 -29.74
N ILE A 13 -29.16 -32.29 -29.40
CA ILE A 13 -28.70 -31.53 -29.05
C ILE A 13 -28.01 -30.85 -28.46
N LEU A 14 -27.63 -30.46 -28.28
CA LEU A 14 -26.98 -29.83 -27.93
C LEU A 14 -26.41 -29.06 -27.46
N PHE A 15 -26.15 -28.53 -27.22
CA PHE A 15 -25.55 -27.87 -26.87
C PHE A 15 -24.91 -27.07 -26.42
N ALA A 16 -24.65 -26.68 -26.19
CA ALA A 16 -24.17 -25.98 -26.05
C ALA A 16 -23.59 -25.31 -25.42
N ILE A 17 -23.30 -24.96 -25.04
CA ILE A 17 -22.87 -24.25 -24.60
C ILE A 17 -22.23 -23.65 -23.96
N SER A 18 -21.85 -23.24 -23.71
CA SER A 18 -21.40 -22.73 -23.20
C SER A 18 -20.68 -21.97 -22.82
N SER A 19 -20.22 -21.72 -22.62
CA SER A 19 -19.54 -21.07 -22.48
C SER A 19 -19.24 -20.07 -21.93
N LEU A 20 -18.99 -19.64 -21.87
CA LEU A 20 -18.70 -18.64 -21.58
C LEU A 20 -18.31 -18.10 -20.56
N SER A 21 -18.36 -17.73 -20.30
CA SER A 21 -18.32 -17.17 -19.28
C SER A 21 -17.28 -16.91 -18.60
N LEU A 22 -16.55 -16.95 -18.71
CA LEU A 22 -15.56 -16.73 -18.09
C LEU A 22 -15.01 -15.58 -17.93
N SER A 23 -15.11 -14.79 -18.60
CA SER A 23 -14.43 -13.59 -18.53
C SER A 23 -14.53 -12.76 -17.38
N SER A 24 -15.50 -12.78 -16.73
CA SER A 24 -15.70 -11.81 -15.71
C SER A 24 -14.74 -11.91 -14.55
N LEU A 25 -14.08 -12.99 -14.46
CA LEU A 25 -13.24 -13.12 -13.34
C LEU A 25 -12.02 -12.27 -13.33
N THR A 26 -11.59 -11.84 -14.44
CA THR A 26 -10.35 -11.14 -14.50
C THR A 26 -10.40 -9.78 -13.94
N PHE A 27 -11.55 -9.17 -13.90
CA PHE A 27 -11.63 -7.82 -13.42
C PHE A 27 -11.38 -7.66 -11.95
N GLY A 28 -11.81 -8.60 -11.17
CA GLY A 28 -11.66 -8.49 -9.75
C GLY A 28 -10.22 -8.49 -9.31
N GLN A 29 -9.37 -9.13 -10.03
CA GLN A 29 -7.97 -9.19 -9.66
C GLN A 29 -7.23 -7.89 -9.89
N ALA A 30 -7.59 -7.18 -10.90
CA ALA A 30 -6.94 -5.91 -11.18
C ALA A 30 -7.22 -4.88 -10.10
N GLU A 31 -8.39 -4.88 -9.54
CA GLU A 31 -8.73 -3.95 -8.48
C GLU A 31 -7.97 -4.25 -7.19
N LYS A 32 -7.73 -5.50 -6.90
CA LYS A 32 -6.97 -5.86 -5.72
C LYS A 32 -5.53 -5.44 -5.80
N GLU A 33 -4.94 -5.50 -6.95
CA GLU A 33 -3.55 -5.10 -7.12
C GLU A 33 -3.37 -3.60 -6.95
N ALA A 34 -4.29 -2.82 -7.42
CA ALA A 34 -4.23 -1.39 -7.27
C ALA A 34 -4.36 -0.97 -5.81
N SER A 35 -5.11 -1.72 -5.03
CA SER A 35 -5.29 -1.46 -3.62
C SER A 35 -4.06 -1.79 -2.81
N ALA A 36 -3.33 -2.82 -3.20
CA ALA A 36 -2.13 -3.24 -2.49
C ALA A 36 -0.97 -2.27 -2.65
N ASP A 37 -0.95 -1.57 -3.73
CA ASP A 37 0.13 -0.64 -4.03
C ASP A 37 0.09 0.60 -3.14
N ASN A 38 -1.06 0.95 -2.61
CA ASN A 38 -1.21 2.12 -1.77
C ASN A 38 -0.59 1.99 -0.40
N THR A 39 -0.26 0.80 0.03
CA THR A 39 0.32 0.60 1.35
C THR A 39 1.84 0.75 1.38
N LYS A 40 2.47 0.66 0.23
CA LYS A 40 3.93 0.77 0.16
C LYS A 40 4.42 2.21 0.00
N THR A 41 3.54 3.12 -0.31
CA THR A 41 3.94 4.46 -0.71
C THR A 41 4.22 5.39 0.46
N ASN A 42 3.82 5.04 1.65
CA ASN A 42 3.96 5.92 2.81
C ASN A 42 5.03 5.41 3.77
N GLN A 43 6.08 4.84 3.23
CA GLN A 43 7.20 4.36 4.02
C GLN A 43 8.44 5.21 3.78
N ILE A 44 9.15 5.52 4.83
CA ILE A 44 10.42 6.22 4.80
C ILE A 44 11.47 5.27 5.34
N VAL A 45 12.46 4.95 4.53
CA VAL A 45 13.56 4.08 4.91
C VAL A 45 14.69 4.93 5.44
N ILE A 46 15.20 4.60 6.61
CA ILE A 46 16.40 5.22 7.15
C ILE A 46 17.57 4.36 6.72
N LYS A 47 18.44 4.91 5.91
CA LYS A 47 19.59 4.18 5.39
C LYS A 47 20.73 5.15 5.09
N ASP A 48 21.94 4.74 5.42
CA ASP A 48 23.15 5.51 5.22
C ASP A 48 23.04 6.92 5.82
N PHE A 49 22.43 7.00 7.01
CA PHE A 49 22.23 8.26 7.74
C PHE A 49 21.34 9.26 7.00
N HIS A 50 20.39 8.78 6.21
CA HIS A 50 19.43 9.60 5.48
C HIS A 50 18.02 9.04 5.63
N PHE A 51 17.04 9.92 5.51
CA PHE A 51 15.63 9.55 5.38
C PHE A 51 15.30 9.45 3.88
N ASN A 52 14.83 8.30 3.43
CA ASN A 52 14.49 8.05 2.04
C ASN A 52 13.03 7.62 1.86
N PRO A 53 12.24 8.40 1.17
CA PRO A 53 12.54 9.68 0.55
C PRO A 53 12.71 10.78 1.60
N GLU A 54 13.47 11.80 1.27
CA GLU A 54 13.67 12.93 2.17
C GLU A 54 12.38 13.74 2.31
N THR A 55 11.59 13.83 1.26
CA THR A 55 10.28 14.47 1.27
C THR A 55 9.23 13.46 0.84
N LEU A 56 8.25 13.26 1.69
CA LEU A 56 7.13 12.37 1.41
C LEU A 56 5.83 13.16 1.45
N THR A 57 4.99 13.00 0.42
CA THR A 57 3.68 13.63 0.37
C THR A 57 2.61 12.60 0.67
N VAL A 58 1.75 12.91 1.62
CA VAL A 58 0.64 12.03 2.02
C VAL A 58 -0.63 12.85 2.19
N LYS A 59 -1.75 12.18 2.34
CA LYS A 59 -3.03 12.83 2.67
C LYS A 59 -3.28 12.76 4.16
N SER A 60 -4.02 13.72 4.66
CA SER A 60 -4.47 13.73 6.04
C SER A 60 -5.18 12.42 6.36
N GLY A 61 -4.85 11.83 7.49
CA GLY A 61 -5.39 10.54 7.93
C GLY A 61 -4.60 9.33 7.49
N GLN A 62 -3.64 9.48 6.60
CA GLN A 62 -2.82 8.34 6.16
C GLN A 62 -1.72 8.03 7.16
N LYS A 63 -1.37 6.77 7.23
CA LYS A 63 -0.29 6.28 8.08
C LYS A 63 1.05 6.49 7.39
N VAL A 64 2.04 6.94 8.12
CA VAL A 64 3.44 7.07 7.65
C VAL A 64 4.29 6.21 8.56
N THR A 65 5.17 5.41 7.98
CA THR A 65 6.03 4.50 8.73
C THR A 65 7.50 4.74 8.37
N TRP A 66 8.34 4.90 9.38
CA TRP A 66 9.79 4.90 9.22
C TRP A 66 10.31 3.53 9.61
N ILE A 67 11.31 3.05 8.88
CA ILE A 67 12.00 1.82 9.21
C ILE A 67 13.50 2.05 9.15
N ASN A 68 14.20 1.65 10.19
CA ASN A 68 15.65 1.80 10.23
C ASN A 68 16.33 0.60 9.57
N ARG A 69 17.14 0.88 8.56
CA ARG A 69 17.95 -0.14 7.87
C ARG A 69 19.45 0.10 8.04
N ASP A 70 19.83 1.00 8.93
CA ASP A 70 21.21 1.17 9.36
C ASP A 70 21.51 0.27 10.56
N GLU A 71 22.76 0.11 10.86
CA GLU A 71 23.18 -0.61 12.06
C GLU A 71 23.13 0.30 13.28
N GLU A 72 23.23 1.61 13.08
CA GLU A 72 23.16 2.59 14.16
C GLU A 72 21.70 2.93 14.46
N PRO A 73 21.41 3.25 15.73
CA PRO A 73 20.07 3.65 16.11
C PRO A 73 19.77 5.07 15.66
N HIS A 74 18.56 5.31 15.25
CA HIS A 74 18.06 6.61 14.81
C HIS A 74 16.75 6.95 15.49
N THR A 75 16.43 8.25 15.55
CA THR A 75 15.15 8.73 16.09
C THR A 75 14.43 9.57 15.05
N VAL A 76 13.13 9.78 15.26
CA VAL A 76 12.31 10.65 14.44
C VAL A 76 11.68 11.68 15.37
N VAL A 77 12.04 12.94 15.20
CA VAL A 77 11.61 14.03 16.08
C VAL A 77 11.01 15.16 15.26
N SER A 78 9.76 15.50 15.50
CA SER A 78 9.11 16.62 14.83
C SER A 78 9.67 17.93 15.35
N VAL A 79 10.06 18.82 14.45
CA VAL A 79 10.61 20.13 14.83
C VAL A 79 9.58 20.95 15.60
N GLU A 80 8.33 20.95 15.11
CA GLU A 80 7.27 21.73 15.73
C GLU A 80 6.31 20.88 16.57
N LYS A 81 6.74 19.70 16.95
CA LYS A 81 5.98 18.80 17.81
C LYS A 81 4.61 18.43 17.24
N GLN A 82 4.51 18.33 15.94
CA GLN A 82 3.27 17.97 15.26
C GLN A 82 2.92 16.50 15.42
N PHE A 83 3.87 15.69 15.84
CA PHE A 83 3.65 14.29 16.21
C PHE A 83 4.62 13.89 17.33
N LYS A 84 4.33 12.76 17.95
CA LYS A 84 5.09 12.28 19.08
C LYS A 84 6.46 11.76 18.63
N LYS A 85 7.50 12.07 19.38
CA LYS A 85 8.85 11.59 19.12
C LYS A 85 8.91 10.07 19.19
N SER A 86 9.72 9.45 18.34
CA SER A 86 9.98 8.01 18.42
C SER A 86 10.92 7.69 19.59
N SER A 87 10.97 6.43 19.96
CA SER A 87 12.10 5.90 20.71
C SER A 87 13.29 5.80 19.74
N ALA A 88 14.44 5.40 20.24
CA ALA A 88 15.56 5.04 19.39
C ALA A 88 15.15 3.77 18.64
N LEU A 89 15.32 3.79 17.34
CA LEU A 89 14.99 2.67 16.46
C LEU A 89 16.29 1.95 16.12
N ASP A 90 16.43 0.74 16.61
CA ASP A 90 17.52 -0.13 16.22
C ASP A 90 17.26 -0.71 14.83
N THR A 91 18.21 -1.46 14.30
CA THR A 91 18.08 -2.06 12.98
C THR A 91 16.76 -2.84 12.86
N ASP A 92 16.06 -2.58 11.77
CA ASP A 92 14.77 -3.19 11.40
C ASP A 92 13.60 -2.79 12.29
N GLN A 93 13.78 -1.88 13.22
CA GLN A 93 12.67 -1.35 14.00
C GLN A 93 11.92 -0.27 13.24
N GLU A 94 10.65 -0.14 13.57
CA GLU A 94 9.74 0.76 12.88
C GLU A 94 9.08 1.73 13.85
N PHE A 95 8.70 2.87 13.31
CA PHE A 95 7.91 3.88 14.01
C PHE A 95 6.86 4.41 13.05
N SER A 96 5.63 4.57 13.52
CA SER A 96 4.54 5.02 12.66
C SER A 96 3.75 6.13 13.32
N ILE A 97 3.23 7.01 12.47
CA ILE A 97 2.28 8.05 12.88
C ILE A 97 1.11 8.05 11.92
N THR A 98 0.03 8.72 12.31
CA THR A 98 -1.06 9.07 11.40
C THR A 98 -0.93 10.54 11.07
N ALA A 99 -0.88 10.87 9.79
CA ALA A 99 -0.77 12.26 9.36
C ALA A 99 -2.01 13.05 9.79
N GLY A 100 -1.78 14.16 10.44
CA GLY A 100 -2.86 14.98 10.99
C GLY A 100 -3.33 16.05 10.03
N VAL A 101 -3.36 17.31 10.50
CA VAL A 101 -3.83 18.43 9.69
C VAL A 101 -2.92 18.68 8.51
N PRO A 102 -3.47 19.14 7.40
CA PRO A 102 -2.63 19.52 6.24
C PRO A 102 -1.58 20.54 6.62
N GLY A 103 -0.40 20.40 6.05
CA GLY A 103 0.73 21.27 6.32
C GLY A 103 2.05 20.57 6.04
N THR A 104 3.13 21.24 6.40
CA THR A 104 4.49 20.74 6.22
C THR A 104 5.07 20.36 7.57
N TYR A 105 5.46 19.12 7.72
CA TYR A 105 5.99 18.56 8.96
C TYR A 105 7.47 18.26 8.77
N THR A 106 8.32 19.09 9.32
CA THR A 106 9.76 18.88 9.27
C THR A 106 10.19 18.07 10.47
N TYR A 107 11.10 17.15 10.27
CA TYR A 107 11.59 16.29 11.36
C TYR A 107 13.08 16.03 11.19
N TYR A 108 13.70 15.51 12.23
CA TYR A 108 15.13 15.24 12.27
C TYR A 108 15.44 14.07 13.20
N CYS A 109 16.66 13.59 13.14
CA CYS A 109 17.17 12.58 14.05
C CYS A 109 17.91 13.27 15.20
N SER A 110 17.53 13.01 16.46
CA SER A 110 18.17 13.67 17.60
C SER A 110 19.59 13.17 17.88
N VAL A 111 19.93 12.00 17.36
CA VAL A 111 21.29 11.42 17.48
C VAL A 111 22.20 11.99 16.41
N HIS A 112 21.65 12.30 15.25
CA HIS A 112 22.37 12.84 14.10
C HIS A 112 21.59 14.03 13.55
N PRO A 113 21.70 15.22 14.18
CA PRO A 113 20.78 16.34 13.90
C PRO A 113 20.82 16.86 12.47
N LYS A 114 21.82 16.51 11.69
CA LYS A 114 21.85 16.90 10.26
C LYS A 114 20.98 16.02 9.39
N MET A 115 20.55 14.86 9.90
CA MET A 115 19.57 14.04 9.22
C MET A 115 18.19 14.68 9.37
N THR A 116 17.66 15.18 8.27
CA THR A 116 16.35 15.85 8.27
C THR A 116 15.45 15.27 7.18
N GLY A 117 14.17 15.44 7.36
CA GLY A 117 13.18 15.02 6.39
C GLY A 117 11.91 15.85 6.52
N THR A 118 11.03 15.70 5.56
CA THR A 118 9.79 16.47 5.48
C THR A 118 8.63 15.60 5.06
N ILE A 119 7.51 15.73 5.74
CA ILE A 119 6.24 15.17 5.28
C ILE A 119 5.35 16.33 4.86
N VAL A 120 4.84 16.27 3.66
CA VAL A 120 3.86 17.23 3.17
C VAL A 120 2.49 16.56 3.28
N VAL A 121 1.65 17.05 4.17
CA VAL A 121 0.31 16.51 4.41
C VAL A 121 -0.68 17.34 3.61
N LYS A 122 -1.37 16.69 2.69
CA LYS A 122 -2.39 17.32 1.86
C LYS A 122 -3.77 17.02 2.41
N LYS A 123 -4.72 17.83 2.00
CA LYS A 123 -6.11 17.60 2.33
C LYS A 123 -6.57 16.28 1.71
N SER A 124 -7.38 15.52 2.44
CA SER A 124 -7.96 14.29 1.92
C SER A 124 -9.13 14.55 0.97
#